data_0f39c9f9077623f39672b9d49bec5532
#
_entry.id   0f39c9f9077623f39672b9d49bec5532
#
_cell.length_a   1.000
_cell.length_b   1.000
_cell.length_c   1.000
_cell.angle_alpha   90.00
_cell.angle_beta   90.00
_cell.angle_gamma   90.00
#
_symmetry.space_group_name_H-M   'P 1'
#
loop_
_entity.id
_entity.type
_entity.pdbx_description
1 polymer ?
#
loop_
_entity_poly.entity_id
_entity_poly.type
_entity_poly.pdbx_seq_one_letter_code
_entity_poly.pdbx_strand_id
1 'polypeptide(L)'
;MPEAHDPLARLRAAAAAREAAGLGRALCPRPPGPDPLTDLASNDYLGLARHPQVIDAAAAAARRWGTGATGSRLVTGSTTLHTELERALASFLGAEAALVFSSGYLANLAAVTALAAALAQPLPAGPLPAGPAPAPGQPRQAAPPRTLVVSDEHNHASLVDACRLARARVEISGHQDPAAVERALARRPEPAALVVTESAFSAGGHLAPLTELHRLSRAHGAMLVIDEAHALGVVGDGGRGAAWQAGIAAAPGVVRTVSLSKALGAQGGAVLGASEVNATLVNTGRGFIFDTALAPPAAGAALAALQLLAADPDMAPRATDNARRLAAVAGELGFEVEPAGAAVVRVVLGDPTVAVAAQRICAGHGVRVGCFRPPSVPPGQSCLRLTASASLTGADFTAATRALAGVRDHILTASPVGRM
;
A
#
# COMPACT_ATOMS: atom_id res chain seq x y z
N MET A 1 34.66 2.59 40.00
CA MET A 1 34.43 2.27 38.59
C MET A 1 33.05 2.82 38.25
N PRO A 2 32.87 3.75 37.30
CA PRO A 2 31.53 4.10 36.87
C PRO A 2 30.88 2.86 36.26
N GLU A 3 29.63 2.56 36.69
CA GLU A 3 28.87 1.46 36.14
C GLU A 3 28.88 1.60 34.61
N ALA A 4 29.32 0.54 33.93
CA ALA A 4 29.30 0.51 32.47
C ALA A 4 27.87 0.74 32.01
N HIS A 5 27.60 1.85 31.37
CA HIS A 5 26.28 2.17 30.82
C HIS A 5 25.90 1.08 29.81
N ASP A 6 24.99 0.24 30.18
CA ASP A 6 24.43 -0.79 29.28
C ASP A 6 23.65 -0.10 28.12
N PRO A 7 24.19 -0.12 26.89
CA PRO A 7 23.55 0.56 25.76
C PRO A 7 22.19 -0.05 25.37
N LEU A 8 21.92 -1.29 25.81
CA LEU A 8 20.68 -2.00 25.50
C LEU A 8 19.59 -1.81 26.56
N ALA A 9 19.88 -1.19 27.71
CA ALA A 9 18.92 -1.02 28.81
C ALA A 9 17.63 -0.32 28.35
N ARG A 10 17.76 0.75 27.55
CA ARG A 10 16.60 1.49 26.99
C ARG A 10 15.78 0.64 26.00
N LEU A 11 16.43 -0.20 25.22
CA LEU A 11 15.73 -1.08 24.27
C LEU A 11 14.94 -2.16 25.02
N ARG A 12 15.51 -2.76 26.09
CA ARG A 12 14.80 -3.72 26.93
C ARG A 12 13.62 -3.10 27.66
N ALA A 13 13.78 -1.90 28.24
CA ALA A 13 12.69 -1.19 28.89
C ALA A 13 11.54 -0.86 27.90
N ALA A 14 11.89 -0.39 26.71
CA ALA A 14 10.91 -0.09 25.66
C ALA A 14 10.21 -1.36 25.13
N ALA A 15 10.90 -2.50 25.07
CA ALA A 15 10.30 -3.78 24.70
C ALA A 15 9.31 -4.25 25.77
N ALA A 16 9.70 -4.20 27.05
CA ALA A 16 8.84 -4.57 28.17
C ALA A 16 7.57 -3.67 28.23
N ALA A 17 7.72 -2.37 28.03
CA ALA A 17 6.59 -1.44 27.99
C ALA A 17 5.61 -1.76 26.84
N ARG A 18 6.12 -2.09 25.65
CA ARG A 18 5.28 -2.52 24.53
C ARG A 18 4.54 -3.82 24.82
N GLU A 19 5.22 -4.77 25.41
CA GLU A 19 4.59 -6.05 25.78
C GLU A 19 3.47 -5.86 26.81
N ALA A 20 3.73 -5.08 27.86
CA ALA A 20 2.73 -4.74 28.88
C ALA A 20 1.51 -4.01 28.32
N ALA A 21 1.70 -3.21 27.27
CA ALA A 21 0.63 -2.49 26.59
C ALA A 21 -0.12 -3.35 25.52
N GLY A 22 0.18 -4.65 25.40
CA GLY A 22 -0.39 -5.50 24.34
C GLY A 22 0.06 -5.12 22.91
N LEU A 23 1.15 -4.35 22.78
CA LEU A 23 1.70 -3.88 21.51
C LEU A 23 2.92 -4.68 21.03
N GLY A 24 3.33 -5.72 21.77
CA GLY A 24 4.37 -6.65 21.36
C GLY A 24 4.05 -7.31 20.01
N ARG A 25 5.06 -7.55 19.18
CA ARG A 25 4.96 -8.24 17.89
C ARG A 25 5.97 -9.36 17.82
N ALA A 26 5.53 -10.51 17.31
CA ALA A 26 6.38 -11.67 17.08
C ALA A 26 6.23 -12.17 15.65
N LEU A 27 7.33 -12.69 15.10
CA LEU A 27 7.29 -13.38 13.82
C LEU A 27 6.70 -14.78 14.00
N CYS A 28 5.76 -15.15 13.12
CA CYS A 28 5.15 -16.48 13.06
C CYS A 28 5.47 -17.11 11.70
N PRO A 29 6.64 -17.76 11.53
CA PRO A 29 7.02 -18.38 10.26
C PRO A 29 6.03 -19.47 9.86
N ARG A 30 5.64 -19.48 8.58
CA ARG A 30 4.83 -20.55 8.00
C ARG A 30 5.73 -21.63 7.42
N PRO A 31 5.43 -22.91 7.65
CA PRO A 31 6.15 -24.00 7.01
C PRO A 31 5.83 -24.05 5.49
N PRO A 32 6.66 -24.71 4.68
CA PRO A 32 6.33 -24.97 3.29
C PRO A 32 5.12 -25.91 3.19
N GLY A 33 4.40 -25.83 2.07
CA GLY A 33 3.24 -26.69 1.80
C GLY A 33 1.88 -26.01 2.01
N PRO A 34 0.79 -26.81 2.02
CA PRO A 34 -0.55 -26.31 2.30
C PRO A 34 -0.64 -25.68 3.69
N ASP A 35 -1.28 -24.52 3.77
CA ASP A 35 -1.53 -23.89 5.07
C ASP A 35 -2.69 -24.62 5.76
N PRO A 36 -2.54 -25.05 7.03
CA PRO A 36 -3.63 -25.70 7.76
C PRO A 36 -4.72 -24.72 8.17
N LEU A 37 -4.47 -23.41 8.07
CA LEU A 37 -5.44 -22.39 8.44
C LEU A 37 -6.09 -21.78 7.20
N THR A 38 -7.39 -21.52 7.27
CA THR A 38 -8.07 -20.61 6.34
C THR A 38 -7.44 -19.23 6.46
N ASP A 39 -6.81 -18.74 5.40
CA ASP A 39 -6.04 -17.50 5.43
C ASP A 39 -6.91 -16.29 5.05
N LEU A 40 -7.36 -15.54 6.05
CA LEU A 40 -8.04 -14.26 5.93
C LEU A 40 -7.14 -13.10 6.35
N ALA A 41 -5.81 -13.26 6.28
CA ALA A 41 -4.83 -12.23 6.62
C ALA A 41 -3.93 -11.84 5.44
N SER A 42 -3.77 -12.74 4.46
CA SER A 42 -2.95 -12.50 3.28
C SER A 42 -3.54 -11.40 2.40
N ASN A 43 -2.68 -10.59 1.78
CA ASN A 43 -3.09 -9.65 0.74
C ASN A 43 -3.07 -10.28 -0.68
N ASP A 44 -2.95 -11.60 -0.80
CA ASP A 44 -3.09 -12.33 -2.07
C ASP A 44 -4.57 -12.39 -2.48
N TYR A 45 -5.12 -11.24 -2.87
CA TYR A 45 -6.55 -11.05 -3.12
C TYR A 45 -7.10 -11.92 -4.24
N LEU A 46 -6.25 -12.37 -5.15
CA LEU A 46 -6.64 -13.19 -6.29
C LEU A 46 -6.22 -14.67 -6.15
N GLY A 47 -5.44 -15.01 -5.10
CA GLY A 47 -4.90 -16.36 -4.90
C GLY A 47 -3.79 -16.72 -5.89
N LEU A 48 -3.12 -15.74 -6.49
CA LEU A 48 -2.14 -15.95 -7.56
C LEU A 48 -0.74 -16.31 -7.08
N ALA A 49 -0.39 -16.08 -5.81
CA ALA A 49 0.94 -16.36 -5.27
C ALA A 49 1.36 -17.85 -5.37
N ARG A 50 0.38 -18.75 -5.47
CA ARG A 50 0.60 -20.20 -5.64
C ARG A 50 0.05 -20.73 -6.96
N HIS A 51 -0.34 -19.89 -7.90
CA HIS A 51 -0.87 -20.30 -9.17
C HIS A 51 0.25 -20.94 -10.01
N PRO A 52 0.05 -22.15 -10.59
CA PRO A 52 1.10 -22.89 -11.31
C PRO A 52 1.78 -22.06 -12.40
N GLN A 53 1.03 -21.36 -13.23
CA GLN A 53 1.59 -20.52 -14.29
C GLN A 53 2.45 -19.36 -13.76
N VAL A 54 2.11 -18.78 -12.59
CA VAL A 54 2.90 -17.72 -11.95
C VAL A 54 4.22 -18.30 -11.42
N ILE A 55 4.17 -19.48 -10.79
CA ILE A 55 5.37 -20.19 -10.31
C ILE A 55 6.27 -20.56 -11.48
N ASP A 56 5.72 -21.13 -12.56
CA ASP A 56 6.47 -21.53 -13.74
C ASP A 56 7.13 -20.33 -14.44
N ALA A 57 6.43 -19.20 -14.54
CA ALA A 57 6.96 -17.96 -15.08
C ALA A 57 8.13 -17.41 -14.24
N ALA A 58 8.01 -17.45 -12.91
CA ALA A 58 9.11 -17.09 -12.01
C ALA A 58 10.33 -18.00 -12.21
N ALA A 59 10.12 -19.32 -12.29
CA ALA A 59 11.17 -20.29 -12.51
C ALA A 59 11.83 -20.12 -13.90
N ALA A 60 11.04 -19.86 -14.93
CA ALA A 60 11.56 -19.60 -16.28
C ALA A 60 12.38 -18.31 -16.32
N ALA A 61 11.92 -17.24 -15.67
CA ALA A 61 12.67 -15.99 -15.54
C ALA A 61 14.00 -16.21 -14.80
N ALA A 62 14.00 -17.00 -13.71
CA ALA A 62 15.22 -17.36 -12.98
C ALA A 62 16.24 -18.09 -13.87
N ARG A 63 15.77 -19.04 -14.67
CA ARG A 63 16.66 -19.77 -15.60
C ARG A 63 17.24 -18.88 -16.71
N ARG A 64 16.45 -17.93 -17.20
CA ARG A 64 16.84 -17.06 -18.33
C ARG A 64 17.71 -15.87 -17.92
N TRP A 65 17.41 -15.25 -16.77
CA TRP A 65 17.98 -13.98 -16.33
C TRP A 65 18.82 -14.08 -15.06
N GLY A 66 18.81 -15.21 -14.36
CA GLY A 66 19.36 -15.37 -13.03
C GLY A 66 18.36 -15.00 -11.93
N THR A 67 18.77 -15.21 -10.67
CA THR A 67 17.91 -15.04 -9.49
C THR A 67 17.86 -13.61 -8.95
N GLY A 68 18.76 -12.74 -9.38
CA GLY A 68 18.84 -11.34 -8.95
C GLY A 68 19.22 -10.41 -10.08
N ALA A 69 18.88 -9.14 -9.94
CA ALA A 69 19.17 -8.10 -10.92
C ALA A 69 20.62 -7.59 -10.88
N THR A 70 21.36 -7.87 -9.81
CA THR A 70 22.80 -7.61 -9.60
C THR A 70 23.25 -6.14 -9.68
N GLY A 71 22.32 -5.20 -9.82
CA GLY A 71 22.61 -3.76 -9.87
C GLY A 71 21.35 -2.93 -9.96
N SER A 72 21.51 -1.61 -9.91
CA SER A 72 20.41 -0.68 -10.11
C SER A 72 19.95 -0.68 -11.58
N ARG A 73 18.74 -0.17 -11.81
CA ARG A 73 18.11 -0.11 -13.15
C ARG A 73 18.97 0.65 -14.17
N LEU A 74 19.74 1.64 -13.73
CA LEU A 74 20.59 2.47 -14.60
C LEU A 74 21.96 1.87 -14.90
N VAL A 75 22.34 0.78 -14.24
CA VAL A 75 23.64 0.13 -14.45
C VAL A 75 23.44 -1.21 -15.17
N THR A 76 23.17 -2.28 -14.43
CA THR A 76 23.01 -3.64 -14.99
C THR A 76 21.64 -4.24 -14.72
N GLY A 77 20.86 -3.65 -13.82
CA GLY A 77 19.62 -4.23 -13.32
C GLY A 77 18.42 -4.17 -14.27
N SER A 78 18.50 -3.44 -15.39
CA SER A 78 17.43 -3.41 -16.38
C SER A 78 17.56 -4.57 -17.37
N THR A 79 16.47 -5.36 -17.47
CA THR A 79 16.32 -6.40 -18.49
C THR A 79 15.12 -6.08 -19.38
N THR A 80 15.02 -6.72 -20.55
CA THR A 80 13.83 -6.58 -21.40
C THR A 80 12.56 -7.07 -20.72
N LEU A 81 12.67 -8.00 -19.75
CA LEU A 81 11.53 -8.45 -18.93
C LEU A 81 10.94 -7.33 -18.08
N HIS A 82 11.78 -6.43 -17.51
CA HIS A 82 11.29 -5.25 -16.81
C HIS A 82 10.51 -4.32 -17.72
N THR A 83 11.03 -4.08 -18.93
CA THR A 83 10.35 -3.22 -19.93
C THR A 83 9.04 -3.84 -20.41
N GLU A 84 8.98 -5.18 -20.53
CA GLU A 84 7.76 -5.89 -20.89
C GLU A 84 6.70 -5.78 -19.79
N LEU A 85 7.08 -5.96 -18.52
CA LEU A 85 6.19 -5.77 -17.38
C LEU A 85 5.69 -4.32 -17.29
N GLU A 86 6.57 -3.33 -17.48
CA GLU A 86 6.21 -1.90 -17.47
C GLU A 86 5.18 -1.57 -18.55
N ARG A 87 5.37 -2.07 -19.77
CA ARG A 87 4.39 -1.90 -20.87
C ARG A 87 3.05 -2.58 -20.56
N ALA A 88 3.10 -3.79 -20.02
CA ALA A 88 1.90 -4.53 -19.65
C ALA A 88 1.11 -3.82 -18.54
N LEU A 89 1.79 -3.31 -17.49
CA LEU A 89 1.17 -2.53 -16.42
C LEU A 89 0.56 -1.22 -16.95
N ALA A 90 1.29 -0.47 -17.76
CA ALA A 90 0.80 0.77 -18.37
C ALA A 90 -0.46 0.53 -19.21
N SER A 91 -0.42 -0.48 -20.08
CA SER A 91 -1.57 -0.86 -20.92
C SER A 91 -2.77 -1.30 -20.11
N PHE A 92 -2.58 -2.22 -19.14
CA PHE A 92 -3.68 -2.76 -18.34
C PHE A 92 -4.34 -1.67 -17.49
N LEU A 93 -3.54 -0.82 -16.86
CA LEU A 93 -4.02 0.22 -15.95
C LEU A 93 -4.39 1.53 -16.67
N GLY A 94 -4.20 1.63 -17.99
CA GLY A 94 -4.54 2.82 -18.77
C GLY A 94 -3.68 4.02 -18.41
N ALA A 95 -2.37 3.84 -18.30
CA ALA A 95 -1.40 4.91 -18.14
C ALA A 95 -0.53 5.04 -19.41
N GLU A 96 0.07 6.20 -19.62
CA GLU A 96 1.02 6.40 -20.72
C GLU A 96 2.32 5.62 -20.49
N ALA A 97 2.79 5.59 -19.25
CA ALA A 97 4.02 4.91 -18.87
C ALA A 97 3.94 4.29 -17.46
N ALA A 98 4.77 3.27 -17.24
CA ALA A 98 5.01 2.68 -15.92
C ALA A 98 6.51 2.50 -15.67
N LEU A 99 6.91 2.55 -14.41
CA LEU A 99 8.28 2.33 -13.96
C LEU A 99 8.28 1.39 -12.77
N VAL A 100 8.97 0.25 -12.86
CA VAL A 100 8.99 -0.82 -11.84
C VAL A 100 10.06 -0.57 -10.80
N PHE A 101 9.72 -0.85 -9.54
CA PHE A 101 10.54 -0.74 -8.33
C PHE A 101 10.60 -2.08 -7.58
N SER A 102 11.54 -2.23 -6.67
CA SER A 102 11.71 -3.43 -5.84
C SER A 102 10.56 -3.65 -4.84
N SER A 103 9.79 -2.62 -4.53
CA SER A 103 8.60 -2.70 -3.67
C SER A 103 7.62 -1.54 -3.90
N GLY A 104 6.34 -1.72 -3.54
CA GLY A 104 5.36 -0.63 -3.51
C GLY A 104 5.72 0.46 -2.51
N TYR A 105 6.35 0.09 -1.39
CA TYR A 105 6.87 1.04 -0.40
C TYR A 105 7.87 2.01 -1.05
N LEU A 106 8.85 1.47 -1.79
CA LEU A 106 9.85 2.28 -2.47
C LEU A 106 9.28 3.08 -3.64
N ALA A 107 8.28 2.55 -4.35
CA ALA A 107 7.55 3.28 -5.39
C ALA A 107 6.90 4.56 -4.82
N ASN A 108 6.24 4.47 -3.65
CA ASN A 108 5.68 5.62 -2.95
C ASN A 108 6.75 6.64 -2.54
N LEU A 109 7.85 6.17 -1.92
CA LEU A 109 8.94 7.05 -1.53
C LEU A 109 9.52 7.79 -2.73
N ALA A 110 9.79 7.08 -3.82
CA ALA A 110 10.35 7.66 -5.03
C ALA A 110 9.40 8.66 -5.68
N ALA A 111 8.13 8.32 -5.84
CA ALA A 111 7.12 9.18 -6.46
C ALA A 111 6.99 10.52 -5.72
N VAL A 112 6.68 10.48 -4.43
CA VAL A 112 6.43 11.71 -3.66
C VAL A 112 7.68 12.55 -3.52
N THR A 113 8.84 11.95 -3.20
CA THR A 113 10.07 12.71 -2.97
C THR A 113 10.62 13.34 -4.25
N ALA A 114 10.62 12.60 -5.37
CA ALA A 114 11.14 13.12 -6.65
C ALA A 114 10.21 14.19 -7.22
N LEU A 115 8.90 13.98 -7.19
CA LEU A 115 7.93 14.96 -7.70
C LEU A 115 7.94 16.23 -6.85
N ALA A 116 7.93 16.13 -5.52
CA ALA A 116 8.02 17.30 -4.65
C ALA A 116 9.30 18.12 -4.93
N ALA A 117 10.42 17.44 -5.14
CA ALA A 117 11.69 18.09 -5.46
C ALA A 117 11.70 18.72 -6.87
N ALA A 118 11.15 18.04 -7.86
CA ALA A 118 11.05 18.54 -9.24
C ALA A 118 10.15 19.78 -9.32
N LEU A 119 8.98 19.72 -8.69
CA LEU A 119 8.03 20.83 -8.65
C LEU A 119 8.53 22.04 -7.84
N ALA A 120 9.47 21.84 -6.93
CA ALA A 120 10.14 22.92 -6.21
C ALA A 120 11.09 23.75 -7.08
N GLN A 121 11.50 23.24 -8.24
CA GLN A 121 12.37 23.99 -9.15
C GLN A 121 11.61 25.13 -9.84
N PRO A 122 12.21 26.32 -10.02
CA PRO A 122 11.64 27.33 -10.87
C PRO A 122 11.47 26.78 -12.29
N LEU A 123 10.38 27.18 -12.98
CA LEU A 123 10.29 26.93 -14.41
C LEU A 123 11.50 27.57 -15.10
N PRO A 124 12.24 26.84 -15.94
CA PRO A 124 13.40 27.40 -16.61
C PRO A 124 12.97 28.53 -17.54
N ALA A 125 13.57 29.70 -17.36
CA ALA A 125 13.35 30.84 -18.24
C ALA A 125 14.04 30.69 -19.62
N GLY A 126 14.64 29.53 -19.89
CA GLY A 126 15.40 29.20 -21.10
C GLY A 126 16.05 27.82 -21.01
N PRO A 127 16.93 27.44 -21.93
CA PRO A 127 17.68 26.18 -21.86
C PRO A 127 18.39 26.04 -20.51
N LEU A 128 18.36 24.85 -19.93
CA LEU A 128 19.07 24.57 -18.68
C LEU A 128 20.55 24.95 -18.85
N PRO A 129 21.14 25.73 -17.92
CA PRO A 129 22.54 26.05 -18.01
C PRO A 129 23.39 24.77 -17.95
N ALA A 130 24.25 24.58 -18.94
CA ALA A 130 25.21 23.49 -18.97
C ALA A 130 26.36 23.80 -17.99
N GLY A 131 26.07 23.78 -16.69
CA GLY A 131 27.02 23.99 -15.63
C GLY A 131 27.17 22.79 -14.72
N PRO A 132 28.35 22.56 -14.10
CA PRO A 132 28.52 21.47 -13.17
C PRO A 132 27.59 21.63 -11.96
N ALA A 133 27.03 20.52 -11.51
CA ALA A 133 26.29 20.48 -10.25
C ALA A 133 27.19 21.02 -9.10
N PRO A 134 26.63 21.78 -8.13
CA PRO A 134 27.39 22.26 -7.00
C PRO A 134 28.03 21.09 -6.26
N ALA A 135 29.31 21.28 -5.86
CA ALA A 135 30.12 20.27 -5.20
C ALA A 135 29.41 19.69 -3.94
N PRO A 136 29.55 18.39 -3.68
CA PRO A 136 29.03 17.78 -2.45
C PRO A 136 29.67 18.45 -1.24
N GLY A 137 28.87 18.92 -0.27
CA GLY A 137 29.36 19.38 1.02
C GLY A 137 29.18 20.85 1.35
N GLN A 138 28.71 21.70 0.46
CA GLN A 138 28.35 23.07 0.86
C GLN A 138 26.94 23.05 1.53
N PRO A 139 26.78 23.58 2.77
CA PRO A 139 25.49 23.74 3.39
C PRO A 139 24.65 24.72 2.55
N ARG A 140 23.72 24.22 1.78
CA ARG A 140 22.70 25.06 1.15
C ARG A 140 21.87 25.66 2.27
N GLN A 141 21.82 26.98 2.40
CA GLN A 141 20.80 27.63 3.18
C GLN A 141 19.45 27.07 2.70
N ALA A 142 18.68 26.47 3.62
CA ALA A 142 17.40 25.88 3.29
C ALA A 142 16.48 27.00 2.79
N ALA A 143 16.34 27.11 1.47
CA ALA A 143 15.26 27.94 0.92
C ALA A 143 13.92 27.41 1.45
N PRO A 144 12.92 28.30 1.66
CA PRO A 144 11.60 27.87 2.12
C PRO A 144 11.05 26.79 1.16
N PRO A 145 10.29 25.82 1.67
CA PRO A 145 9.65 24.81 0.84
C PRO A 145 8.86 25.47 -0.30
N ARG A 146 9.09 25.00 -1.54
CA ARG A 146 8.41 25.54 -2.73
C ARG A 146 7.26 24.63 -3.17
N THR A 147 7.05 23.52 -2.48
CA THR A 147 5.98 22.56 -2.73
C THR A 147 5.22 22.30 -1.45
N LEU A 148 3.89 22.35 -1.53
CA LEU A 148 2.99 21.84 -0.50
C LEU A 148 2.67 20.37 -0.81
N VAL A 149 2.71 19.51 0.21
CA VAL A 149 2.13 18.16 0.15
C VAL A 149 0.93 18.11 1.08
N VAL A 150 -0.26 17.86 0.55
CA VAL A 150 -1.48 17.61 1.35
C VAL A 150 -1.68 16.11 1.41
N SER A 151 -1.65 15.54 2.62
CA SER A 151 -1.68 14.09 2.85
C SER A 151 -2.87 13.71 3.72
N ASP A 152 -3.66 12.71 3.31
CA ASP A 152 -4.71 12.13 4.16
C ASP A 152 -4.11 11.55 5.44
N GLU A 153 -4.76 11.76 6.59
CA GLU A 153 -4.28 11.30 7.90
C GLU A 153 -4.22 9.78 8.06
N HIS A 154 -4.99 9.04 7.25
CA HIS A 154 -5.01 7.58 7.25
C HIS A 154 -4.08 6.94 6.20
N ASN A 155 -3.28 7.74 5.52
CA ASN A 155 -2.33 7.23 4.54
C ASN A 155 -1.38 6.18 5.13
N HIS A 156 -1.06 5.19 4.30
CA HIS A 156 -0.08 4.15 4.61
C HIS A 156 1.27 4.74 5.03
N ALA A 157 1.98 4.05 5.92
CA ALA A 157 3.28 4.48 6.45
C ALA A 157 4.29 4.88 5.37
N SER A 158 4.29 4.23 4.21
CA SER A 158 5.17 4.58 3.08
C SER A 158 4.91 5.98 2.53
N LEU A 159 3.65 6.41 2.45
CA LEU A 159 3.28 7.77 2.04
C LEU A 159 3.64 8.78 3.12
N VAL A 160 3.41 8.45 4.39
CA VAL A 160 3.81 9.28 5.54
C VAL A 160 5.33 9.50 5.54
N ASP A 161 6.11 8.44 5.36
CA ASP A 161 7.56 8.52 5.33
C ASP A 161 8.05 9.25 4.07
N ALA A 162 7.38 9.05 2.94
CA ALA A 162 7.65 9.80 1.72
C ALA A 162 7.44 11.31 1.90
N CYS A 163 6.34 11.71 2.55
CA CYS A 163 6.07 13.11 2.90
C CYS A 163 7.16 13.70 3.80
N ARG A 164 7.60 12.96 4.82
CA ARG A 164 8.70 13.38 5.72
C ARG A 164 10.01 13.57 4.98
N LEU A 165 10.32 12.69 4.02
CA LEU A 165 11.55 12.73 3.23
C LEU A 165 11.51 13.76 2.10
N ALA A 166 10.33 14.21 1.67
CA ALA A 166 10.16 15.11 0.52
C ALA A 166 10.77 16.51 0.73
N ARG A 167 11.07 16.92 1.97
CA ARG A 167 11.55 18.28 2.31
C ARG A 167 10.59 19.38 1.81
N ALA A 168 9.32 19.06 1.72
CA ALA A 168 8.22 19.94 1.37
C ALA A 168 7.50 20.40 2.65
N ARG A 169 6.68 21.44 2.56
CA ARG A 169 5.70 21.71 3.63
C ARG A 169 4.62 20.63 3.53
N VAL A 170 4.39 19.93 4.63
CA VAL A 170 3.36 18.91 4.70
C VAL A 170 2.19 19.40 5.52
N GLU A 171 0.99 19.25 4.99
CA GLU A 171 -0.27 19.52 5.67
C GLU A 171 -1.11 18.24 5.68
N ILE A 172 -1.54 17.82 6.86
CA ILE A 172 -2.38 16.63 7.01
C ILE A 172 -3.84 17.08 6.88
N SER A 173 -4.56 16.50 5.94
CA SER A 173 -6.02 16.62 5.84
C SER A 173 -6.71 15.55 6.67
N GLY A 174 -7.90 15.84 7.18
CA GLY A 174 -8.76 14.82 7.78
C GLY A 174 -9.06 13.72 6.77
N HIS A 175 -9.36 12.51 7.30
CA HIS A 175 -9.63 11.34 6.49
C HIS A 175 -10.84 11.56 5.57
N GLN A 176 -10.63 11.39 4.27
CA GLN A 176 -11.67 11.57 3.25
C GLN A 176 -12.36 12.96 3.31
N ASP A 177 -11.61 14.01 3.66
CA ASP A 177 -12.12 15.39 3.72
C ASP A 177 -11.61 16.24 2.53
N PRO A 178 -12.32 16.22 1.36
CA PRO A 178 -11.97 17.06 0.22
C PRO A 178 -12.01 18.56 0.55
N ALA A 179 -12.87 18.98 1.48
CA ALA A 179 -12.98 20.39 1.85
C ALA A 179 -11.72 20.86 2.62
N ALA A 180 -11.11 20.00 3.45
CA ALA A 180 -9.81 20.30 4.05
C ALA A 180 -8.71 20.39 2.99
N VAL A 181 -8.71 19.50 2.00
CA VAL A 181 -7.77 19.54 0.87
C VAL A 181 -7.92 20.85 0.10
N GLU A 182 -9.15 21.26 -0.22
CA GLU A 182 -9.43 22.53 -0.92
C GLU A 182 -8.91 23.73 -0.14
N ARG A 183 -9.21 23.79 1.17
CA ARG A 183 -8.71 24.87 2.04
C ARG A 183 -7.19 24.94 2.06
N ALA A 184 -6.51 23.80 2.14
CA ALA A 184 -5.04 23.74 2.12
C ALA A 184 -4.47 24.24 0.79
N LEU A 185 -5.05 23.82 -0.33
CA LEU A 185 -4.64 24.23 -1.67
C LEU A 185 -4.91 25.71 -1.94
N ALA A 186 -6.05 26.24 -1.51
CA ALA A 186 -6.45 27.63 -1.74
C ALA A 186 -5.56 28.65 -1.00
N ARG A 187 -5.12 28.31 0.22
CA ARG A 187 -4.35 29.24 1.08
C ARG A 187 -2.83 29.10 0.96
N ARG A 188 -2.34 28.14 0.17
CA ARG A 188 -0.90 27.89 0.08
C ARG A 188 -0.14 29.07 -0.52
N PRO A 189 1.01 29.45 0.03
CA PRO A 189 1.94 30.37 -0.60
C PRO A 189 2.89 29.65 -1.60
N GLU A 190 2.98 28.33 -1.52
CA GLU A 190 3.85 27.53 -2.39
C GLU A 190 3.34 27.56 -3.82
N PRO A 191 4.26 27.72 -4.82
CA PRO A 191 3.87 27.76 -6.24
C PRO A 191 3.37 26.41 -6.76
N ALA A 192 3.74 25.30 -6.09
CA ALA A 192 3.37 23.96 -6.50
C ALA A 192 2.79 23.14 -5.33
N ALA A 193 1.99 22.14 -5.66
CA ALA A 193 1.42 21.24 -4.65
C ALA A 193 1.25 19.79 -5.17
N LEU A 194 1.30 18.85 -4.23
CA LEU A 194 0.90 17.46 -4.37
C LEU A 194 -0.24 17.16 -3.40
N VAL A 195 -1.27 16.47 -3.87
CA VAL A 195 -2.26 15.79 -3.03
C VAL A 195 -1.90 14.31 -3.01
N VAL A 196 -1.83 13.69 -1.84
CA VAL A 196 -1.35 12.31 -1.65
C VAL A 196 -2.38 11.52 -0.87
N THR A 197 -2.87 10.42 -1.42
CA THR A 197 -3.88 9.56 -0.79
C THR A 197 -3.73 8.09 -1.21
N GLU A 198 -4.23 7.16 -0.38
CA GLU A 198 -4.56 5.81 -0.87
C GLU A 198 -5.89 5.86 -1.64
N SER A 199 -6.07 5.00 -2.62
CA SER A 199 -7.34 4.85 -3.32
C SER A 199 -8.32 3.92 -2.59
N ALA A 200 -7.77 2.87 -1.98
CA ALA A 200 -8.45 1.96 -1.07
C ALA A 200 -7.59 1.85 0.19
N PHE A 201 -8.10 2.32 1.32
CA PHE A 201 -7.31 2.42 2.55
C PHE A 201 -7.00 1.05 3.16
N SER A 202 -5.74 0.84 3.49
CA SER A 202 -5.18 -0.44 3.88
C SER A 202 -5.80 -1.06 5.14
N ALA A 203 -6.24 -0.24 6.08
CA ALA A 203 -6.79 -0.70 7.36
C ALA A 203 -8.30 -0.99 7.28
N GLY A 204 -9.07 -0.15 6.57
CA GLY A 204 -10.54 -0.21 6.54
C GLY A 204 -11.14 -0.64 5.20
N GLY A 205 -10.39 -0.58 4.11
CA GLY A 205 -10.91 -0.91 2.78
C GLY A 205 -11.81 0.16 2.17
N HIS A 206 -11.96 1.34 2.79
CA HIS A 206 -12.73 2.46 2.24
C HIS A 206 -12.09 2.98 0.97
N LEU A 207 -12.91 3.46 0.05
CA LEU A 207 -12.43 4.12 -1.16
C LEU A 207 -12.33 5.63 -0.95
N ALA A 208 -11.23 6.23 -1.40
CA ALA A 208 -11.07 7.67 -1.40
C ALA A 208 -12.02 8.35 -2.42
N PRO A 209 -12.44 9.60 -2.17
CA PRO A 209 -13.29 10.37 -3.09
C PRO A 209 -12.45 10.93 -4.26
N LEU A 210 -11.89 10.03 -5.10
CA LEU A 210 -10.89 10.36 -6.11
C LEU A 210 -11.37 11.36 -7.16
N THR A 211 -12.64 11.29 -7.57
CA THR A 211 -13.21 12.23 -8.54
C THR A 211 -13.14 13.67 -8.01
N GLU A 212 -13.49 13.87 -6.75
CA GLU A 212 -13.47 15.18 -6.13
C GLU A 212 -12.02 15.65 -5.85
N LEU A 213 -11.17 14.78 -5.33
CA LEU A 213 -9.75 15.11 -5.12
C LEU A 213 -9.05 15.49 -6.43
N HIS A 214 -9.36 14.80 -7.54
CA HIS A 214 -8.84 15.15 -8.86
C HIS A 214 -9.36 16.50 -9.34
N ARG A 215 -10.67 16.76 -9.19
CA ARG A 215 -11.27 18.05 -9.54
C ARG A 215 -10.58 19.21 -8.81
N LEU A 216 -10.38 19.07 -7.51
CA LEU A 216 -9.71 20.06 -6.66
C LEU A 216 -8.24 20.22 -7.05
N SER A 217 -7.52 19.12 -7.24
CA SER A 217 -6.12 19.16 -7.66
C SER A 217 -5.96 19.93 -8.96
N ARG A 218 -6.80 19.65 -9.95
CA ARG A 218 -6.77 20.38 -11.22
C ARG A 218 -7.12 21.86 -11.08
N ALA A 219 -8.16 22.20 -10.32
CA ALA A 219 -8.59 23.58 -10.10
C ALA A 219 -7.48 24.43 -9.48
N HIS A 220 -6.64 23.83 -8.65
CA HIS A 220 -5.54 24.50 -7.96
C HIS A 220 -4.15 24.23 -8.57
N GLY A 221 -4.05 23.59 -9.75
CA GLY A 221 -2.75 23.30 -10.39
C GLY A 221 -1.85 22.39 -9.56
N ALA A 222 -2.42 21.45 -8.79
CA ALA A 222 -1.71 20.44 -8.02
C ALA A 222 -1.67 19.11 -8.77
N MET A 223 -0.65 18.29 -8.52
CA MET A 223 -0.65 16.88 -8.92
C MET A 223 -1.35 16.02 -7.87
N LEU A 224 -1.93 14.90 -8.30
CA LEU A 224 -2.57 13.91 -7.43
C LEU A 224 -1.79 12.60 -7.48
N VAL A 225 -1.20 12.20 -6.34
CA VAL A 225 -0.50 10.93 -6.16
C VAL A 225 -1.44 9.96 -5.43
N ILE A 226 -1.73 8.82 -6.06
CA ILE A 226 -2.70 7.84 -5.59
C ILE A 226 -2.00 6.49 -5.38
N ASP A 227 -2.00 5.98 -4.15
CA ASP A 227 -1.58 4.61 -3.88
C ASP A 227 -2.74 3.64 -4.17
N GLU A 228 -2.58 2.82 -5.19
CA GLU A 228 -3.54 1.79 -5.60
C GLU A 228 -3.14 0.37 -5.16
N ALA A 229 -2.26 0.24 -4.18
CA ALA A 229 -1.76 -1.06 -3.73
C ALA A 229 -2.87 -2.02 -3.25
N HIS A 230 -3.99 -1.50 -2.77
CA HIS A 230 -5.17 -2.27 -2.36
C HIS A 230 -6.33 -2.21 -3.38
N ALA A 231 -6.17 -1.50 -4.49
CA ALA A 231 -7.18 -1.38 -5.53
C ALA A 231 -6.84 -2.17 -6.80
N LEU A 232 -5.56 -2.27 -7.17
CA LEU A 232 -5.13 -3.13 -8.29
C LEU A 232 -5.58 -4.57 -8.07
N GLY A 233 -6.25 -5.15 -9.07
CA GLY A 233 -6.79 -6.51 -9.04
C GLY A 233 -8.06 -6.67 -8.21
N VAL A 234 -8.62 -5.58 -7.65
CA VAL A 234 -9.77 -5.62 -6.74
C VAL A 234 -10.88 -4.65 -7.13
N VAL A 235 -10.50 -3.39 -7.42
CA VAL A 235 -11.45 -2.30 -7.68
C VAL A 235 -11.44 -1.94 -9.15
N GLY A 236 -12.58 -1.49 -9.65
CA GLY A 236 -12.78 -1.11 -11.04
C GLY A 236 -12.99 -2.30 -11.97
N ASP A 237 -13.38 -2.01 -13.20
CA ASP A 237 -13.65 -3.01 -14.22
C ASP A 237 -12.41 -3.90 -14.46
N GLY A 238 -12.59 -5.22 -14.32
CA GLY A 238 -11.50 -6.19 -14.42
C GLY A 238 -10.33 -5.97 -13.44
N GLY A 239 -10.54 -5.21 -12.33
CA GLY A 239 -9.50 -4.95 -11.34
C GLY A 239 -8.47 -3.89 -11.76
N ARG A 240 -8.82 -2.97 -12.64
CA ARG A 240 -7.92 -1.91 -13.17
C ARG A 240 -7.67 -0.76 -12.20
N GLY A 241 -8.17 -0.85 -10.97
CA GLY A 241 -7.96 0.13 -9.92
C GLY A 241 -9.06 1.18 -9.79
N ALA A 242 -9.02 1.90 -8.67
CA ALA A 242 -10.02 2.92 -8.34
C ALA A 242 -9.89 4.19 -9.20
N ALA A 243 -8.68 4.55 -9.63
CA ALA A 243 -8.49 5.65 -10.58
C ALA A 243 -9.10 5.36 -11.95
N TRP A 244 -9.07 4.10 -12.40
CA TRP A 244 -9.79 3.66 -13.59
C TRP A 244 -11.30 3.80 -13.40
N GLN A 245 -11.84 3.32 -12.29
CA GLN A 245 -13.26 3.43 -11.96
C GLN A 245 -13.73 4.89 -11.88
N ALA A 246 -12.88 5.79 -11.39
CA ALA A 246 -13.15 7.22 -11.31
C ALA A 246 -12.98 7.95 -12.66
N GLY A 247 -12.55 7.27 -13.74
CA GLY A 247 -12.32 7.86 -15.05
C GLY A 247 -11.12 8.81 -15.14
N ILE A 248 -10.17 8.70 -14.21
CA ILE A 248 -9.02 9.60 -14.09
C ILE A 248 -7.66 8.91 -14.32
N ALA A 249 -7.67 7.64 -14.69
CA ALA A 249 -6.46 6.82 -14.81
C ALA A 249 -5.39 7.41 -15.76
N ALA A 250 -5.80 8.03 -16.85
CA ALA A 250 -4.92 8.67 -17.81
C ALA A 250 -4.92 10.21 -17.70
N ALA A 251 -5.51 10.77 -16.62
CA ALA A 251 -5.64 12.21 -16.51
C ALA A 251 -4.26 12.87 -16.26
N PRO A 252 -3.94 13.99 -16.93
CA PRO A 252 -2.73 14.74 -16.70
C PRO A 252 -2.61 15.15 -15.23
N GLY A 253 -1.42 14.99 -14.66
CA GLY A 253 -1.14 15.31 -13.26
C GLY A 253 -1.59 14.24 -12.26
N VAL A 254 -2.19 13.13 -12.70
CA VAL A 254 -2.45 11.94 -11.87
C VAL A 254 -1.25 11.00 -11.97
N VAL A 255 -0.71 10.65 -10.80
CA VAL A 255 0.38 9.67 -10.63
C VAL A 255 -0.14 8.57 -9.74
N ARG A 256 0.01 7.33 -10.16
CA ARG A 256 -0.43 6.16 -9.40
C ARG A 256 0.74 5.30 -8.99
N THR A 257 0.69 4.77 -7.78
CA THR A 257 1.62 3.73 -7.34
C THR A 257 0.86 2.44 -7.11
N VAL A 258 1.47 1.31 -7.40
CA VAL A 258 0.88 -0.01 -7.21
C VAL A 258 1.85 -0.95 -6.51
N SER A 259 1.32 -1.96 -5.84
CA SER A 259 2.08 -3.08 -5.31
C SER A 259 1.88 -4.33 -6.17
N LEU A 260 2.97 -4.98 -6.54
CA LEU A 260 2.95 -6.26 -7.24
C LEU A 260 2.88 -7.45 -6.26
N SER A 261 2.99 -7.18 -4.95
CA SER A 261 3.07 -8.20 -3.90
C SER A 261 1.73 -8.55 -3.25
N LYS A 262 0.64 -7.97 -3.72
CA LYS A 262 -0.71 -8.23 -3.21
C LYS A 262 -1.51 -9.02 -4.23
N ALA A 263 -2.43 -8.42 -4.95
CA ALA A 263 -3.28 -9.11 -5.92
C ALA A 263 -2.49 -9.89 -6.98
N LEU A 264 -1.32 -9.41 -7.40
CA LEU A 264 -0.48 -10.14 -8.37
C LEU A 264 0.40 -11.23 -7.73
N GLY A 265 0.35 -11.45 -6.41
CA GLY A 265 1.01 -12.56 -5.73
C GLY A 265 2.54 -12.65 -5.90
N ALA A 266 3.20 -11.56 -6.35
CA ALA A 266 4.64 -11.52 -6.64
C ALA A 266 5.41 -10.68 -5.61
N GLN A 267 6.42 -9.95 -6.04
CA GLN A 267 7.09 -8.89 -5.27
C GLN A 267 7.30 -7.69 -6.19
N GLY A 268 7.39 -6.50 -5.60
CA GLY A 268 7.68 -5.27 -6.31
C GLY A 268 6.61 -4.20 -6.16
N GLY A 269 6.80 -3.12 -6.88
CA GLY A 269 5.86 -2.04 -7.06
C GLY A 269 6.09 -1.35 -8.39
N ALA A 270 5.20 -0.42 -8.74
CA ALA A 270 5.40 0.43 -9.90
C ALA A 270 4.80 1.82 -9.67
N VAL A 271 5.35 2.81 -10.39
CA VAL A 271 4.76 4.14 -10.55
C VAL A 271 4.23 4.25 -11.97
N LEU A 272 3.02 4.77 -12.11
CA LEU A 272 2.34 4.95 -13.39
C LEU A 272 1.91 6.42 -13.54
N GLY A 273 1.97 6.93 -14.75
CA GLY A 273 1.54 8.29 -15.07
C GLY A 273 1.97 8.71 -16.47
N ALA A 274 2.12 10.02 -16.67
CA ALA A 274 2.68 10.57 -17.88
C ALA A 274 4.17 10.22 -18.06
N SER A 275 4.67 10.25 -19.28
CA SER A 275 6.08 9.98 -19.60
C SER A 275 7.05 10.90 -18.87
N GLU A 276 6.67 12.15 -18.61
CA GLU A 276 7.45 13.14 -17.86
C GLU A 276 7.65 12.73 -16.39
N VAL A 277 6.66 12.04 -15.80
CA VAL A 277 6.78 11.48 -14.45
C VAL A 277 7.86 10.41 -14.43
N ASN A 278 7.82 9.47 -15.38
CA ASN A 278 8.83 8.43 -15.50
C ASN A 278 10.22 9.01 -15.77
N ALA A 279 10.34 9.98 -16.69
CA ALA A 279 11.60 10.67 -16.96
C ALA A 279 12.15 11.36 -15.71
N THR A 280 11.29 12.01 -14.92
CA THR A 280 11.66 12.62 -13.64
C THR A 280 12.19 11.57 -12.66
N LEU A 281 11.50 10.45 -12.49
CA LEU A 281 11.90 9.39 -11.58
C LEU A 281 13.23 8.74 -11.98
N VAL A 282 13.43 8.46 -13.27
CA VAL A 282 14.65 7.88 -13.81
C VAL A 282 15.85 8.79 -13.54
N ASN A 283 15.68 10.11 -13.65
CA ASN A 283 16.78 11.07 -13.53
C ASN A 283 16.99 11.61 -12.11
N THR A 284 15.99 11.59 -11.23
CA THR A 284 16.05 12.24 -9.92
C THR A 284 15.53 11.37 -8.76
N GLY A 285 14.82 10.29 -9.04
CA GLY A 285 14.24 9.40 -8.04
C GLY A 285 15.31 8.56 -7.33
N ARG A 286 15.72 8.96 -6.14
CA ARG A 286 16.78 8.27 -5.38
C ARG A 286 16.46 6.78 -5.14
N GLY A 287 15.20 6.44 -4.89
CA GLY A 287 14.73 5.05 -4.74
C GLY A 287 14.77 4.25 -6.04
N PHE A 288 14.98 4.89 -7.20
CA PHE A 288 15.20 4.22 -8.48
C PHE A 288 16.70 4.13 -8.83
N ILE A 289 17.42 5.23 -8.63
CA ILE A 289 18.82 5.35 -9.03
C ILE A 289 19.73 4.46 -8.16
N PHE A 290 19.46 4.38 -6.85
CA PHE A 290 20.37 3.79 -5.87
C PHE A 290 19.88 2.46 -5.29
N ASP A 291 18.71 1.96 -5.71
CA ASP A 291 18.22 0.64 -5.33
C ASP A 291 18.60 -0.42 -6.37
N THR A 292 18.78 -1.63 -5.90
CA THR A 292 18.90 -2.80 -6.80
C THR A 292 17.55 -3.07 -7.45
N ALA A 293 17.55 -3.30 -8.75
CA ALA A 293 16.33 -3.57 -9.51
C ALA A 293 15.55 -4.79 -8.97
N LEU A 294 14.25 -4.82 -9.24
CA LEU A 294 13.41 -5.98 -8.96
C LEU A 294 14.02 -7.25 -9.56
N ALA A 295 14.07 -8.33 -8.79
CA ALA A 295 14.61 -9.59 -9.26
C ALA A 295 13.81 -10.15 -10.46
N PRO A 296 14.46 -10.64 -11.51
CA PRO A 296 13.77 -11.18 -12.69
C PRO A 296 12.71 -12.26 -12.40
N PRO A 297 12.89 -13.18 -11.44
CA PRO A 297 11.82 -14.11 -11.06
C PRO A 297 10.56 -13.44 -10.60
N ALA A 298 10.68 -12.37 -9.80
CA ALA A 298 9.53 -11.59 -9.32
C ALA A 298 8.86 -10.80 -10.45
N ALA A 299 9.66 -10.24 -11.38
CA ALA A 299 9.12 -9.57 -12.56
C ALA A 299 8.35 -10.53 -13.48
N GLY A 300 8.88 -11.75 -13.69
CA GLY A 300 8.21 -12.80 -14.47
C GLY A 300 6.91 -13.27 -13.83
N ALA A 301 6.92 -13.47 -12.50
CA ALA A 301 5.72 -13.79 -11.74
C ALA A 301 4.64 -12.71 -11.87
N ALA A 302 5.02 -11.43 -11.67
CA ALA A 302 4.10 -10.31 -11.76
C ALA A 302 3.49 -10.17 -13.16
N LEU A 303 4.28 -10.36 -14.21
CA LEU A 303 3.80 -10.32 -15.59
C LEU A 303 2.80 -11.43 -15.89
N ALA A 304 3.08 -12.67 -15.49
CA ALA A 304 2.16 -13.78 -15.65
C ALA A 304 0.86 -13.60 -14.87
N ALA A 305 0.96 -13.11 -13.63
CA ALA A 305 -0.21 -12.81 -12.80
C ALA A 305 -1.09 -11.70 -13.43
N LEU A 306 -0.48 -10.67 -13.99
CA LEU A 306 -1.20 -9.60 -14.69
C LEU A 306 -1.90 -10.13 -15.95
N GLN A 307 -1.27 -11.04 -16.69
CA GLN A 307 -1.87 -11.69 -17.86
C GLN A 307 -3.07 -12.55 -17.48
N LEU A 308 -2.98 -13.30 -16.37
CA LEU A 308 -4.12 -14.08 -15.84
C LEU A 308 -5.27 -13.18 -15.46
N LEU A 309 -5.00 -12.08 -14.74
CA LEU A 309 -6.03 -11.10 -14.36
C LEU A 309 -6.67 -10.46 -15.61
N ALA A 310 -5.89 -10.14 -16.62
CA ALA A 310 -6.42 -9.59 -17.87
C ALA A 310 -7.27 -10.58 -18.67
N ALA A 311 -6.98 -11.89 -18.54
CA ALA A 311 -7.72 -12.96 -19.21
C ALA A 311 -9.03 -13.36 -18.46
N ASP A 312 -9.11 -13.14 -17.16
CA ASP A 312 -10.29 -13.43 -16.33
C ASP A 312 -10.76 -12.17 -15.57
N PRO A 313 -11.58 -11.32 -16.21
CA PRO A 313 -12.06 -10.07 -15.60
C PRO A 313 -12.95 -10.30 -14.37
N ASP A 314 -13.46 -11.50 -14.16
CA ASP A 314 -14.30 -11.85 -13.01
C ASP A 314 -13.50 -12.13 -11.73
N MET A 315 -12.17 -12.20 -11.78
CA MET A 315 -11.35 -12.39 -10.58
C MET A 315 -11.57 -11.26 -9.55
N ALA A 316 -11.56 -10.02 -10.00
CA ALA A 316 -11.71 -8.86 -9.12
C ALA A 316 -13.12 -8.80 -8.47
N PRO A 317 -14.24 -8.94 -9.21
CA PRO A 317 -15.57 -9.07 -8.60
C PRO A 317 -15.67 -10.19 -7.58
N ARG A 318 -15.11 -11.37 -7.85
CA ARG A 318 -15.12 -12.48 -6.86
C ARG A 318 -14.48 -12.11 -5.54
N ALA A 319 -13.34 -11.39 -5.55
CA ALA A 319 -12.68 -10.95 -4.33
C ALA A 319 -13.52 -9.94 -3.54
N THR A 320 -14.15 -8.98 -4.21
CA THR A 320 -15.00 -7.97 -3.55
C THR A 320 -16.33 -8.56 -3.06
N ASP A 321 -16.92 -9.48 -3.79
CA ASP A 321 -18.13 -10.18 -3.35
C ASP A 321 -17.86 -11.04 -2.11
N ASN A 322 -16.71 -11.72 -2.08
CA ASN A 322 -16.28 -12.46 -0.91
C ASN A 322 -16.04 -11.54 0.30
N ALA A 323 -15.52 -10.32 0.09
CA ALA A 323 -15.39 -9.34 1.17
C ALA A 323 -16.76 -8.91 1.71
N ARG A 324 -17.73 -8.64 0.83
CA ARG A 324 -19.12 -8.31 1.25
C ARG A 324 -19.74 -9.44 2.05
N ARG A 325 -19.54 -10.70 1.64
CA ARG A 325 -20.00 -11.88 2.39
C ARG A 325 -19.35 -12.00 3.76
N LEU A 326 -18.02 -11.77 3.88
CA LEU A 326 -17.35 -11.75 5.19
C LEU A 326 -17.88 -10.62 6.08
N ALA A 327 -18.12 -9.44 5.51
CA ALA A 327 -18.72 -8.32 6.24
C ALA A 327 -20.12 -8.66 6.75
N ALA A 328 -20.96 -9.31 5.91
CA ALA A 328 -22.29 -9.76 6.32
C ALA A 328 -22.21 -10.76 7.47
N VAL A 329 -21.33 -11.78 7.39
CA VAL A 329 -21.11 -12.75 8.47
C VAL A 329 -20.71 -12.05 9.78
N ALA A 330 -19.82 -11.07 9.74
CA ALA A 330 -19.43 -10.34 10.95
C ALA A 330 -20.58 -9.48 11.49
N GLY A 331 -21.35 -8.81 10.62
CA GLY A 331 -22.52 -8.01 10.99
C GLY A 331 -23.64 -8.84 11.61
N GLU A 332 -23.94 -10.02 11.07
CA GLU A 332 -24.94 -10.97 11.61
C GLU A 332 -24.54 -11.47 13.02
N LEU A 333 -23.26 -11.52 13.30
CA LEU A 333 -22.74 -11.85 14.63
C LEU A 333 -22.73 -10.65 15.60
N GLY A 334 -23.19 -9.47 15.17
CA GLY A 334 -23.30 -8.28 16.01
C GLY A 334 -22.03 -7.44 16.10
N PHE A 335 -21.03 -7.68 15.24
CA PHE A 335 -19.86 -6.80 15.17
C PHE A 335 -20.15 -5.52 14.39
N GLU A 336 -19.56 -4.43 14.81
CA GLU A 336 -19.51 -3.20 14.01
C GLU A 336 -18.57 -3.41 12.82
N VAL A 337 -19.13 -3.32 11.62
CA VAL A 337 -18.41 -3.53 10.35
C VAL A 337 -18.75 -2.42 9.39
N GLU A 338 -17.71 -1.81 8.84
CA GLU A 338 -17.86 -0.80 7.79
C GLU A 338 -18.07 -1.47 6.42
N PRO A 339 -18.79 -0.83 5.48
CA PRO A 339 -18.97 -1.38 4.14
C PRO A 339 -17.63 -1.62 3.45
N ALA A 340 -17.43 -2.84 2.95
CA ALA A 340 -16.23 -3.20 2.22
C ALA A 340 -16.21 -2.53 0.84
N GLY A 341 -15.38 -1.53 0.64
CA GLY A 341 -15.14 -0.87 -0.66
C GLY A 341 -14.13 -1.63 -1.53
N ALA A 342 -13.29 -2.45 -0.90
CA ALA A 342 -12.28 -3.30 -1.53
C ALA A 342 -12.31 -4.71 -0.91
N ALA A 343 -11.24 -5.49 -1.04
CA ALA A 343 -11.16 -6.86 -0.49
C ALA A 343 -10.75 -6.90 0.99
N VAL A 344 -11.08 -5.90 1.79
CA VAL A 344 -10.73 -5.76 3.21
C VAL A 344 -11.97 -5.51 4.04
N VAL A 345 -12.10 -6.25 5.14
CA VAL A 345 -13.16 -6.11 6.13
C VAL A 345 -12.52 -5.83 7.49
N ARG A 346 -12.97 -4.77 8.15
CA ARG A 346 -12.49 -4.33 9.45
C ARG A 346 -13.54 -4.62 10.52
N VAL A 347 -13.14 -5.38 11.55
CA VAL A 347 -13.95 -5.65 12.74
C VAL A 347 -13.34 -4.91 13.91
N VAL A 348 -13.95 -3.81 14.32
CA VAL A 348 -13.41 -2.92 15.38
C VAL A 348 -13.64 -3.58 16.75
N LEU A 349 -12.58 -3.64 17.56
CA LEU A 349 -12.59 -4.21 18.91
C LEU A 349 -12.13 -3.19 19.98
N GLY A 350 -11.56 -2.07 19.55
CA GLY A 350 -11.13 -0.96 20.42
C GLY A 350 -9.80 -1.23 21.12
N ASP A 351 -9.77 -2.14 22.09
CA ASP A 351 -8.61 -2.42 22.93
C ASP A 351 -7.60 -3.35 22.24
N PRO A 352 -6.27 -3.08 22.32
CA PRO A 352 -5.25 -3.92 21.70
C PRO A 352 -5.14 -5.33 22.33
N THR A 353 -5.43 -5.50 23.61
CA THR A 353 -5.37 -6.81 24.27
C THR A 353 -6.54 -7.69 23.85
N VAL A 354 -7.74 -7.09 23.71
CA VAL A 354 -8.93 -7.74 23.17
C VAL A 354 -8.68 -8.17 21.70
N ALA A 355 -8.07 -7.32 20.89
CA ALA A 355 -7.77 -7.66 19.50
C ALA A 355 -6.76 -8.83 19.39
N VAL A 356 -5.76 -8.88 20.28
CA VAL A 356 -4.80 -10.00 20.34
C VAL A 356 -5.48 -11.29 20.80
N ALA A 357 -6.36 -11.23 21.80
CA ALA A 357 -7.12 -12.38 22.24
C ALA A 357 -8.03 -12.91 21.11
N ALA A 358 -8.74 -12.01 20.44
CA ALA A 358 -9.59 -12.34 19.30
C ALA A 358 -8.81 -13.01 18.15
N GLN A 359 -7.61 -12.51 17.83
CA GLN A 359 -6.75 -13.15 16.83
C GLN A 359 -6.37 -14.58 17.22
N ARG A 360 -6.04 -14.82 18.51
CA ARG A 360 -5.71 -16.16 19.02
C ARG A 360 -6.90 -17.09 18.96
N ILE A 361 -8.10 -16.60 19.29
CA ILE A 361 -9.35 -17.37 19.18
C ILE A 361 -9.59 -17.79 17.73
N CYS A 362 -9.47 -16.86 16.77
CA CYS A 362 -9.57 -17.19 15.35
C CYS A 362 -8.57 -18.28 14.95
N ALA A 363 -7.33 -18.17 15.37
CA ALA A 363 -6.30 -19.18 15.09
C ALA A 363 -6.65 -20.55 15.71
N GLY A 364 -7.19 -20.59 16.93
CA GLY A 364 -7.68 -21.80 17.59
C GLY A 364 -8.85 -22.47 16.85
N HIS A 365 -9.62 -21.70 16.07
CA HIS A 365 -10.69 -22.20 15.17
C HIS A 365 -10.20 -22.49 13.75
N GLY A 366 -8.88 -22.48 13.50
CA GLY A 366 -8.32 -22.79 12.20
C GLY A 366 -8.36 -21.63 11.21
N VAL A 367 -8.50 -20.38 11.67
CA VAL A 367 -8.57 -19.19 10.81
C VAL A 367 -7.46 -18.20 11.17
N ARG A 368 -6.69 -17.78 10.18
CA ARG A 368 -5.70 -16.70 10.30
C ARG A 368 -6.33 -15.37 9.94
N VAL A 369 -6.22 -14.37 10.83
CA VAL A 369 -6.69 -13.00 10.61
C VAL A 369 -5.61 -11.99 10.96
N GLY A 370 -5.63 -10.82 10.34
CA GLY A 370 -4.80 -9.68 10.73
C GLY A 370 -5.26 -9.11 12.08
N CYS A 371 -4.32 -8.66 12.92
CA CYS A 371 -4.62 -7.93 14.15
C CYS A 371 -3.92 -6.56 14.08
N PHE A 372 -4.70 -5.51 13.82
CA PHE A 372 -4.19 -4.15 13.66
C PHE A 372 -4.37 -3.38 14.96
N ARG A 373 -3.27 -2.80 15.42
CA ARG A 373 -3.14 -2.07 16.68
C ARG A 373 -2.26 -0.85 16.46
N PRO A 374 -2.24 0.14 17.35
CA PRO A 374 -1.31 1.27 17.24
C PRO A 374 0.14 0.80 16.98
N PRO A 375 0.90 1.48 16.12
CA PRO A 375 0.55 2.72 15.39
C PRO A 375 -0.15 2.49 14.02
N SER A 376 -0.51 1.24 13.65
CA SER A 376 -1.15 0.93 12.36
C SER A 376 -2.59 1.41 12.26
N VAL A 377 -3.24 1.62 13.39
CA VAL A 377 -4.55 2.27 13.56
C VAL A 377 -4.49 3.20 14.77
N PRO A 378 -5.36 4.22 14.85
CA PRO A 378 -5.42 5.11 16.02
C PRO A 378 -5.68 4.36 17.34
N PRO A 379 -5.28 4.94 18.49
CA PRO A 379 -5.68 4.43 19.80
C PRO A 379 -7.19 4.28 19.93
N GLY A 380 -7.65 3.20 20.56
CA GLY A 380 -9.07 2.88 20.68
C GLY A 380 -9.71 2.27 19.43
N GLN A 381 -8.93 2.04 18.36
CA GLN A 381 -9.42 1.48 17.10
C GLN A 381 -8.74 0.16 16.72
N SER A 382 -8.20 -0.57 17.69
CA SER A 382 -7.65 -1.89 17.43
C SER A 382 -8.71 -2.82 16.85
N CYS A 383 -8.35 -3.64 15.88
CA CYS A 383 -9.31 -4.42 15.12
C CYS A 383 -8.74 -5.75 14.63
N LEU A 384 -9.63 -6.68 14.31
CA LEU A 384 -9.32 -7.72 13.35
C LEU A 384 -9.49 -7.17 11.93
N ARG A 385 -8.52 -7.47 11.09
CA ARG A 385 -8.57 -7.18 9.66
C ARG A 385 -8.66 -8.48 8.89
N LEU A 386 -9.80 -8.70 8.27
CA LEU A 386 -10.02 -9.84 7.39
C LEU A 386 -9.79 -9.40 5.94
N THR A 387 -9.08 -10.22 5.20
CA THR A 387 -8.90 -10.05 3.76
C THR A 387 -9.63 -11.14 3.01
N ALA A 388 -10.35 -10.75 1.99
CA ALA A 388 -11.00 -11.68 1.09
C ALA A 388 -10.10 -11.99 -0.10
N SER A 389 -10.09 -13.26 -0.49
CA SER A 389 -9.49 -13.69 -1.75
C SER A 389 -10.58 -14.16 -2.72
N ALA A 390 -10.33 -14.02 -4.02
CA ALA A 390 -11.18 -14.59 -5.07
C ALA A 390 -11.32 -16.11 -4.97
N SER A 391 -10.39 -16.77 -4.29
CA SER A 391 -10.34 -18.24 -4.13
C SER A 391 -11.09 -18.76 -2.90
N LEU A 392 -11.71 -17.91 -2.06
CA LEU A 392 -12.46 -18.38 -0.89
C LEU A 392 -13.62 -19.28 -1.27
N THR A 393 -13.76 -20.37 -0.52
CA THR A 393 -14.78 -21.41 -0.70
C THR A 393 -15.88 -21.32 0.37
N GLY A 394 -16.97 -22.06 0.21
CA GLY A 394 -18.00 -22.20 1.25
C GLY A 394 -17.47 -22.72 2.60
N ALA A 395 -16.46 -23.59 2.56
CA ALA A 395 -15.81 -24.12 3.76
C ALA A 395 -15.06 -23.01 4.53
N ASP A 396 -14.42 -22.09 3.81
CA ASP A 396 -13.71 -20.95 4.42
C ASP A 396 -14.67 -19.99 5.12
N PHE A 397 -15.84 -19.72 4.53
CA PHE A 397 -16.89 -18.92 5.18
C PHE A 397 -17.44 -19.61 6.42
N THR A 398 -17.64 -20.94 6.39
CA THR A 398 -18.06 -21.70 7.57
C THR A 398 -17.03 -21.63 8.69
N ALA A 399 -15.74 -21.73 8.36
CA ALA A 399 -14.64 -21.57 9.31
C ALA A 399 -14.59 -20.13 9.88
N ALA A 400 -14.73 -19.12 9.03
CA ALA A 400 -14.79 -17.71 9.44
C ALA A 400 -15.95 -17.43 10.40
N THR A 401 -17.15 -17.95 10.10
CA THR A 401 -18.33 -17.80 10.95
C THR A 401 -18.09 -18.38 12.33
N ARG A 402 -17.56 -19.62 12.42
CA ARG A 402 -17.24 -20.26 13.70
C ARG A 402 -16.19 -19.50 14.50
N ALA A 403 -15.14 -19.01 13.82
CA ALA A 403 -14.08 -18.27 14.47
C ALA A 403 -14.59 -16.94 15.04
N LEU A 404 -15.36 -16.17 14.27
CA LEU A 404 -15.95 -14.92 14.71
C LEU A 404 -17.00 -15.11 15.80
N ALA A 405 -17.81 -16.17 15.76
CA ALA A 405 -18.73 -16.52 16.85
C ALA A 405 -17.96 -16.78 18.16
N GLY A 406 -16.86 -17.52 18.11
CA GLY A 406 -15.97 -17.72 19.29
C GLY A 406 -15.39 -16.40 19.82
N VAL A 407 -15.06 -15.46 18.97
CA VAL A 407 -14.62 -14.12 19.38
C VAL A 407 -15.75 -13.36 20.07
N ARG A 408 -16.96 -13.35 19.49
CA ARG A 408 -18.13 -12.70 20.09
C ARG A 408 -18.43 -13.26 21.48
N ASP A 409 -18.48 -14.56 21.62
CA ASP A 409 -18.81 -15.23 22.88
C ASP A 409 -17.76 -14.91 23.96
N HIS A 410 -16.48 -14.82 23.60
CA HIS A 410 -15.42 -14.40 24.51
C HIS A 410 -15.57 -12.94 24.96
N ILE A 411 -15.89 -12.01 24.06
CA ILE A 411 -16.10 -10.60 24.39
C ILE A 411 -17.29 -10.41 25.32
N LEU A 412 -18.42 -11.10 25.04
CA LEU A 412 -19.61 -11.02 25.87
C LEU A 412 -19.40 -11.57 27.28
N THR A 413 -18.56 -12.62 27.42
CA THR A 413 -18.24 -13.20 28.74
C THR A 413 -17.21 -12.37 29.51
N ALA A 414 -16.33 -11.63 28.83
CA ALA A 414 -15.31 -10.79 29.42
C ALA A 414 -15.82 -9.40 29.85
N SER A 415 -16.99 -8.96 29.35
CA SER A 415 -17.59 -7.66 29.73
C SER A 415 -18.47 -7.86 30.99
N PRO A 416 -18.13 -7.20 32.12
CA PRO A 416 -18.92 -7.34 33.37
C PRO A 416 -20.29 -6.59 33.35
N VAL A 417 -20.75 -6.08 32.20
CA VAL A 417 -21.99 -5.29 32.05
C VAL A 417 -23.09 -6.13 31.41
N GLY A 418 -23.41 -7.27 31.98
CA GLY A 418 -24.47 -8.14 31.47
C GLY A 418 -25.23 -8.90 32.57
N ARG A 419 -25.22 -8.41 33.82
CA ARG A 419 -26.10 -8.90 34.87
C ARG A 419 -26.72 -7.71 35.60
N MET A 420 -27.78 -7.16 35.04
CA MET A 420 -28.93 -6.54 35.73
C MET A 420 -30.16 -6.72 34.85
#